data_10068960826a02fe49ec3181dd19d556
#
_entry.id   10068960826a02fe49ec3181dd19d556
#
_cell.length_a   1.000
_cell.length_b   1.000
_cell.length_c   1.000
_cell.angle_alpha   90.00
_cell.angle_beta   90.00
_cell.angle_gamma   90.00
#
_symmetry.space_group_name_H-M   'P 1'
#
loop_
_entity.id
_entity.type
_entity.pdbx_description
1 polymer ?
#
loop_
_entity_poly.entity_id
_entity_poly.type
_entity_poly.pdbx_seq_one_letter_code
_entity_poly.pdbx_strand_id
1 'polypeptide(L)'
;MTSRERVLLAMNFEYPDRVPVMCQMSIGHMLQQLKDISPVEFWFDAETFANGLIYLRELYQFDGILVSLHGHFKNWREIYNQREVQSDKEIVYLNDRKLIFTNEDLPFPEFYDERKYPSIDEIDISTLPAEIDYIPVSGGLHFKIDLNNKFEVFDLIYQKVGDEFSIHGEVTSPFDYLLDLLGYENALMSLIENPEKCKQILQHFTNGISTLASEMCDKQIDAIKISSPFAGAGFISPEFYKEFVLPYESQIISAIKSKGKFAYLHTCGAINDRLELMIESGTSGLECLDPRPLGDVDLADAKRRLGFKVFIKGNIDSVNTLLFGSPKSVIVDVIDIISIGKTNGGFILSTACSIAPKVPSENIKLLKDLVEKFGRY
;
A
#
# COMPACT_ATOMS: atom_id res chain seq x y z
N MET A 1 19.24 7.67 -18.14
CA MET A 1 18.83 7.43 -16.73
C MET A 1 17.84 6.29 -16.70
N THR A 2 18.07 5.27 -15.85
CA THR A 2 17.12 4.17 -15.65
C THR A 2 15.89 4.64 -14.87
N SER A 3 14.83 3.86 -14.89
CA SER A 3 13.64 4.15 -14.07
C SER A 3 13.95 4.13 -12.57
N ARG A 4 14.80 3.18 -12.13
CA ARG A 4 15.25 3.09 -10.73
C ARG A 4 16.05 4.32 -10.31
N GLU A 5 17.05 4.72 -11.08
CA GLU A 5 17.82 5.95 -10.80
C GLU A 5 16.92 7.17 -10.65
N ARG A 6 15.90 7.29 -11.52
CA ARG A 6 14.93 8.40 -11.50
C ARG A 6 14.13 8.45 -10.19
N VAL A 7 13.65 7.31 -9.71
CA VAL A 7 12.90 7.20 -8.45
C VAL A 7 13.82 7.51 -7.27
N LEU A 8 15.03 6.95 -7.24
CA LEU A 8 16.00 7.19 -6.17
C LEU A 8 16.39 8.66 -6.06
N LEU A 9 16.66 9.34 -7.18
CA LEU A 9 16.94 10.78 -7.18
C LEU A 9 15.75 11.58 -6.64
N ALA A 10 14.53 11.26 -7.05
CA ALA A 10 13.35 11.93 -6.53
C ALA A 10 13.17 11.73 -5.01
N MET A 11 13.41 10.53 -4.48
CA MET A 11 13.33 10.26 -3.04
C MET A 11 14.44 10.97 -2.24
N ASN A 12 15.57 11.28 -2.87
CA ASN A 12 16.71 12.03 -2.30
C ASN A 12 16.63 13.54 -2.51
N PHE A 13 15.54 14.08 -3.07
CA PHE A 13 15.42 15.52 -3.45
C PHE A 13 16.44 15.98 -4.49
N GLU A 14 17.00 15.06 -5.23
CA GLU A 14 17.81 15.35 -6.41
C GLU A 14 16.90 15.46 -7.64
N TYR A 15 17.42 16.07 -8.71
CA TYR A 15 16.64 16.32 -9.92
C TYR A 15 16.91 15.20 -10.95
N PRO A 16 15.94 14.28 -11.18
CA PRO A 16 16.03 13.35 -12.30
C PRO A 16 15.80 14.06 -13.64
N ASP A 17 15.95 13.35 -14.75
CA ASP A 17 15.64 13.88 -16.09
C ASP A 17 14.17 14.30 -16.26
N ARG A 18 13.27 13.67 -15.52
CA ARG A 18 11.85 14.01 -15.39
C ARG A 18 11.25 13.46 -14.08
N VAL A 19 10.08 13.94 -13.76
CA VAL A 19 9.26 13.36 -12.66
C VAL A 19 9.03 11.86 -12.92
N PRO A 20 9.37 10.98 -11.95
CA PRO A 20 9.02 9.56 -12.05
C PRO A 20 7.52 9.33 -11.88
N VAL A 21 7.01 8.23 -12.46
CA VAL A 21 5.61 7.79 -12.31
C VAL A 21 5.59 6.42 -11.65
N MET A 22 4.86 6.29 -10.54
CA MET A 22 4.74 5.02 -9.82
C MET A 22 3.42 4.97 -9.05
N CYS A 23 2.37 4.46 -9.68
CA CYS A 23 1.05 4.35 -9.04
C CYS A 23 0.85 3.00 -8.35
N GLN A 24 0.10 3.02 -7.25
CA GLN A 24 -0.46 1.82 -6.65
C GLN A 24 -1.70 1.39 -7.46
N MET A 25 -1.89 0.09 -7.62
CA MET A 25 -3.03 -0.46 -8.33
C MET A 25 -3.86 -1.33 -7.37
N SER A 26 -5.18 -1.25 -7.43
CA SER A 26 -6.05 -2.20 -6.74
C SER A 26 -5.97 -3.58 -7.40
N ILE A 27 -6.22 -4.63 -6.65
CA ILE A 27 -6.25 -6.01 -7.18
C ILE A 27 -7.28 -6.13 -8.31
N GLY A 28 -8.47 -5.50 -8.17
CA GLY A 28 -9.47 -5.50 -9.22
C GLY A 28 -9.00 -4.82 -10.50
N HIS A 29 -8.26 -3.70 -10.42
CA HIS A 29 -7.69 -3.07 -11.61
C HIS A 29 -6.65 -3.98 -12.26
N MET A 30 -5.76 -4.59 -11.45
CA MET A 30 -4.74 -5.52 -11.95
C MET A 30 -5.37 -6.67 -12.72
N LEU A 31 -6.36 -7.35 -12.13
CA LEU A 31 -7.04 -8.50 -12.74
C LEU A 31 -7.78 -8.16 -14.03
N GLN A 32 -8.35 -6.97 -14.14
CA GLN A 32 -9.01 -6.53 -15.38
C GLN A 32 -8.03 -6.33 -16.55
N GLN A 33 -6.76 -6.05 -16.26
CA GLN A 33 -5.72 -5.94 -17.29
C GLN A 33 -5.06 -7.29 -17.59
N LEU A 34 -5.11 -8.25 -16.67
CA LEU A 34 -4.52 -9.59 -16.76
C LEU A 34 -5.57 -10.62 -17.21
N LYS A 35 -6.18 -10.40 -18.36
CA LYS A 35 -7.42 -11.06 -18.83
C LYS A 35 -7.39 -12.59 -18.86
N ASP A 36 -6.22 -13.20 -19.01
CA ASP A 36 -6.07 -14.64 -19.15
C ASP A 36 -5.52 -15.31 -17.87
N ILE A 37 -5.44 -14.56 -16.77
CA ILE A 37 -4.92 -15.05 -15.50
C ILE A 37 -6.09 -15.35 -14.55
N SER A 38 -6.07 -16.53 -13.94
CA SER A 38 -6.99 -16.88 -12.88
C SER A 38 -6.80 -15.95 -11.66
N PRO A 39 -7.87 -15.33 -11.12
CA PRO A 39 -7.78 -14.53 -9.91
C PRO A 39 -7.25 -15.32 -8.70
N VAL A 40 -7.58 -16.61 -8.61
CA VAL A 40 -7.06 -17.52 -7.57
C VAL A 40 -5.55 -17.71 -7.73
N GLU A 41 -5.07 -17.94 -8.95
CA GLU A 41 -3.63 -18.06 -9.20
C GLU A 41 -2.88 -16.76 -8.94
N PHE A 42 -3.45 -15.63 -9.36
CA PHE A 42 -2.87 -14.31 -9.09
C PHE A 42 -2.75 -14.02 -7.59
N TRP A 43 -3.71 -14.50 -6.79
CA TRP A 43 -3.70 -14.31 -5.34
C TRP A 43 -2.73 -15.24 -4.60
N PHE A 44 -2.64 -16.50 -5.01
CA PHE A 44 -1.92 -17.52 -4.26
C PHE A 44 -0.54 -17.89 -4.80
N ASP A 45 -0.26 -17.65 -6.09
CA ASP A 45 0.98 -18.09 -6.72
C ASP A 45 1.98 -16.95 -6.90
N ALA A 46 3.15 -17.08 -6.26
CA ALA A 46 4.20 -16.07 -6.27
C ALA A 46 4.67 -15.69 -7.69
N GLU A 47 4.82 -16.69 -8.57
CA GLU A 47 5.30 -16.46 -9.93
C GLU A 47 4.25 -15.74 -10.79
N THR A 48 2.99 -16.14 -10.69
CA THR A 48 1.86 -15.50 -11.37
C THR A 48 1.72 -14.05 -10.91
N PHE A 49 1.82 -13.79 -9.60
CA PHE A 49 1.75 -12.44 -9.04
C PHE A 49 2.92 -11.56 -9.50
N ALA A 50 4.15 -12.06 -9.42
CA ALA A 50 5.35 -11.34 -9.87
C ALA A 50 5.29 -11.00 -11.37
N ASN A 51 4.90 -11.97 -12.20
CA ASN A 51 4.76 -11.76 -13.65
C ASN A 51 3.67 -10.73 -13.96
N GLY A 52 2.55 -10.78 -13.24
CA GLY A 52 1.48 -9.81 -13.40
C GLY A 52 1.93 -8.39 -13.07
N LEU A 53 2.66 -8.19 -11.97
CA LEU A 53 3.21 -6.89 -11.60
C LEU A 53 4.19 -6.34 -12.64
N ILE A 54 5.08 -7.20 -13.18
CA ILE A 54 6.03 -6.81 -14.24
C ILE A 54 5.27 -6.40 -15.51
N TYR A 55 4.30 -7.22 -15.94
CA TYR A 55 3.46 -6.92 -17.11
C TYR A 55 2.73 -5.56 -16.96
N LEU A 56 2.12 -5.32 -15.81
CA LEU A 56 1.39 -4.07 -15.56
C LEU A 56 2.32 -2.86 -15.52
N ARG A 57 3.51 -3.03 -14.94
CA ARG A 57 4.54 -1.98 -14.99
C ARG A 57 4.93 -1.66 -16.45
N GLU A 58 5.11 -2.66 -17.29
CA GLU A 58 5.44 -2.49 -18.71
C GLU A 58 4.28 -1.87 -19.48
N LEU A 59 3.04 -2.31 -19.22
CA LEU A 59 1.83 -1.79 -19.85
C LEU A 59 1.66 -0.29 -19.64
N TYR A 60 1.96 0.20 -18.42
CA TYR A 60 1.82 1.60 -18.04
C TYR A 60 3.15 2.37 -18.05
N GLN A 61 4.26 1.71 -18.29
CA GLN A 61 5.60 2.27 -18.29
C GLN A 61 5.95 3.02 -17.00
N PHE A 62 5.53 2.49 -15.88
CA PHE A 62 5.86 3.04 -14.56
C PHE A 62 7.36 2.91 -14.26
N ASP A 63 7.89 3.81 -13.43
CA ASP A 63 9.30 3.79 -13.04
C ASP A 63 9.61 2.83 -11.88
N GLY A 64 8.59 2.19 -11.29
CA GLY A 64 8.76 1.22 -10.23
C GLY A 64 7.58 0.26 -10.07
N ILE A 65 7.79 -0.73 -9.22
CA ILE A 65 6.83 -1.77 -8.86
C ILE A 65 6.62 -1.72 -7.34
N LEU A 66 5.36 -1.69 -6.89
CA LEU A 66 4.99 -1.88 -5.49
C LEU A 66 4.50 -3.31 -5.30
N VAL A 67 5.14 -4.04 -4.40
CA VAL A 67 4.75 -5.39 -3.97
C VAL A 67 3.97 -5.26 -2.68
N SER A 68 2.64 -5.31 -2.76
CA SER A 68 1.74 -5.18 -1.60
C SER A 68 1.43 -6.51 -0.92
N LEU A 69 1.49 -7.62 -1.66
CA LEU A 69 1.30 -8.97 -1.13
C LEU A 69 2.59 -9.78 -1.31
N HIS A 70 3.04 -10.42 -0.26
CA HIS A 70 4.26 -11.22 -0.26
C HIS A 70 4.12 -12.41 0.69
N GLY A 71 5.04 -13.37 0.60
CA GLY A 71 5.00 -14.55 1.46
C GLY A 71 4.02 -15.61 0.95
N HIS A 72 3.94 -15.78 -0.36
CA HIS A 72 3.14 -16.81 -1.00
C HIS A 72 3.65 -18.20 -0.65
N PHE A 73 2.73 -19.15 -0.47
CA PHE A 73 3.05 -20.54 -0.18
C PHE A 73 3.46 -21.26 -1.46
N LYS A 74 4.57 -22.01 -1.42
CA LYS A 74 4.98 -22.85 -2.56
C LYS A 74 3.94 -23.88 -2.95
N ASN A 75 3.33 -24.51 -1.93
CA ASN A 75 2.27 -25.51 -2.11
C ASN A 75 0.88 -24.88 -1.95
N TRP A 76 0.65 -23.71 -2.52
CA TRP A 76 -0.59 -22.95 -2.31
C TRP A 76 -1.87 -23.73 -2.66
N ARG A 77 -1.79 -24.74 -3.57
CA ARG A 77 -2.93 -25.61 -3.88
C ARG A 77 -3.38 -26.50 -2.73
N GLU A 78 -2.57 -26.64 -1.70
CA GLU A 78 -2.87 -27.41 -0.48
C GLU A 78 -3.51 -26.55 0.63
N ILE A 79 -3.56 -25.21 0.45
CA ILE A 79 -4.13 -24.28 1.44
C ILE A 79 -5.65 -24.43 1.53
N TYR A 80 -6.30 -24.80 0.44
CA TYR A 80 -7.75 -24.93 0.36
C TYR A 80 -8.22 -26.37 0.13
N ASN A 81 -9.42 -26.66 0.61
CA ASN A 81 -10.00 -27.99 0.53
C ASN A 81 -10.54 -28.30 -0.88
N GLN A 82 -11.08 -27.28 -1.56
CA GLN A 82 -11.71 -27.40 -2.88
C GLN A 82 -11.64 -26.07 -3.62
N ARG A 83 -11.53 -26.12 -4.94
CA ARG A 83 -11.69 -24.99 -5.87
C ARG A 83 -12.81 -25.29 -6.84
N GLU A 84 -13.70 -24.34 -7.04
CA GLU A 84 -14.77 -24.38 -8.03
C GLU A 84 -14.57 -23.23 -9.02
N VAL A 85 -14.63 -23.53 -10.33
CA VAL A 85 -14.48 -22.55 -11.40
C VAL A 85 -15.84 -22.39 -12.09
N GLN A 86 -16.36 -21.17 -12.07
CA GLN A 86 -17.59 -20.77 -12.77
C GLN A 86 -17.23 -19.77 -13.88
N SER A 87 -18.21 -19.39 -14.70
CA SER A 87 -17.99 -18.53 -15.86
C SER A 87 -17.54 -17.11 -15.50
N ASP A 88 -17.91 -16.62 -14.32
CA ASP A 88 -17.72 -15.23 -13.85
C ASP A 88 -16.94 -15.11 -12.54
N LYS A 89 -16.67 -16.24 -11.90
CA LYS A 89 -15.98 -16.28 -10.59
C LYS A 89 -15.31 -17.62 -10.34
N GLU A 90 -14.40 -17.62 -9.39
CA GLU A 90 -13.82 -18.80 -8.80
C GLU A 90 -14.07 -18.81 -7.30
N ILE A 91 -14.32 -19.98 -6.73
CA ILE A 91 -14.58 -20.13 -5.29
C ILE A 91 -13.57 -21.10 -4.71
N VAL A 92 -12.93 -20.68 -3.63
CA VAL A 92 -11.99 -21.50 -2.86
C VAL A 92 -12.58 -21.75 -1.50
N TYR A 93 -12.66 -23.01 -1.11
CA TYR A 93 -13.24 -23.45 0.16
C TYR A 93 -12.13 -23.69 1.18
N LEU A 94 -12.15 -22.96 2.28
CA LEU A 94 -11.29 -23.10 3.45
C LEU A 94 -12.05 -23.76 4.59
N ASN A 95 -11.40 -23.97 5.74
CA ASN A 95 -12.03 -24.65 6.87
C ASN A 95 -13.14 -23.85 7.55
N ASP A 96 -13.01 -22.51 7.57
CA ASP A 96 -13.90 -21.59 8.30
C ASP A 96 -14.69 -20.64 7.39
N ARG A 97 -14.33 -20.61 6.10
CA ARG A 97 -14.92 -19.68 5.14
C ARG A 97 -14.71 -20.17 3.71
N LYS A 98 -15.41 -19.56 2.78
CA LYS A 98 -15.01 -19.59 1.37
C LYS A 98 -14.55 -18.20 0.92
N LEU A 99 -13.64 -18.19 -0.06
CA LEU A 99 -13.21 -16.97 -0.74
C LEU A 99 -13.79 -16.98 -2.15
N ILE A 100 -14.51 -15.91 -2.48
CA ILE A 100 -15.12 -15.74 -3.80
C ILE A 100 -14.26 -14.75 -4.58
N PHE A 101 -13.66 -15.22 -5.65
CA PHE A 101 -12.77 -14.46 -6.53
C PHE A 101 -13.51 -14.04 -7.77
N THR A 102 -13.39 -12.76 -8.12
CA THR A 102 -13.86 -12.17 -9.37
C THR A 102 -12.71 -11.38 -10.01
N ASN A 103 -12.88 -10.97 -11.27
CA ASN A 103 -11.93 -10.04 -11.91
C ASN A 103 -12.22 -8.57 -11.58
N GLU A 104 -13.12 -8.29 -10.64
CA GLU A 104 -13.57 -6.92 -10.38
C GLU A 104 -12.98 -6.30 -9.11
N ASP A 105 -12.63 -7.11 -8.11
CA ASP A 105 -12.17 -6.60 -6.82
C ASP A 105 -11.33 -7.65 -6.05
N LEU A 106 -11.03 -7.34 -4.80
CA LEU A 106 -10.47 -8.27 -3.83
C LEU A 106 -11.35 -9.53 -3.67
N PRO A 107 -10.76 -10.68 -3.30
CA PRO A 107 -11.57 -11.85 -2.95
C PRO A 107 -12.50 -11.52 -1.78
N PHE A 108 -13.76 -11.93 -1.90
CA PHE A 108 -14.76 -11.72 -0.85
C PHE A 108 -14.79 -12.93 0.10
N PRO A 109 -14.50 -12.76 1.41
CA PRO A 109 -14.61 -13.84 2.38
C PRO A 109 -16.06 -14.01 2.83
N GLU A 110 -16.59 -15.21 2.69
CA GLU A 110 -17.90 -15.60 3.22
C GLU A 110 -17.69 -16.65 4.31
N PHE A 111 -17.83 -16.22 5.57
CA PHE A 111 -17.64 -17.07 6.75
C PHE A 111 -18.80 -18.06 6.92
N TYR A 112 -18.54 -19.29 7.37
CA TYR A 112 -19.58 -20.29 7.63
C TYR A 112 -20.34 -19.97 8.92
N ASP A 113 -19.67 -19.39 9.91
CA ASP A 113 -20.26 -18.93 11.15
C ASP A 113 -20.16 -17.40 11.27
N GLU A 114 -21.01 -16.81 12.11
CA GLU A 114 -20.97 -15.39 12.40
C GLU A 114 -19.62 -15.01 13.04
N ARG A 115 -18.90 -14.08 12.43
CA ARG A 115 -17.62 -13.59 12.97
C ARG A 115 -17.89 -12.72 14.19
N LYS A 116 -17.43 -13.18 15.35
CA LYS A 116 -17.45 -12.41 16.60
C LYS A 116 -16.07 -11.83 16.86
N TYR A 117 -16.05 -10.55 17.14
CA TYR A 117 -14.82 -9.88 17.56
C TYR A 117 -14.72 -9.94 19.09
N PRO A 118 -13.55 -10.26 19.65
CA PRO A 118 -13.35 -10.25 21.10
C PRO A 118 -13.42 -8.83 21.65
N SER A 119 -13.78 -8.69 22.91
CA SER A 119 -13.51 -7.47 23.65
C SER A 119 -12.00 -7.35 23.93
N ILE A 120 -11.52 -6.13 24.15
CA ILE A 120 -10.09 -5.95 24.45
C ILE A 120 -9.67 -6.69 25.72
N ASP A 121 -10.57 -6.84 26.70
CA ASP A 121 -10.27 -7.54 27.95
C ASP A 121 -10.04 -9.05 27.77
N GLU A 122 -10.63 -9.64 26.74
CA GLU A 122 -10.46 -11.06 26.40
C GLU A 122 -9.13 -11.34 25.69
N ILE A 123 -8.41 -10.33 25.22
CA ILE A 123 -7.12 -10.51 24.54
C ILE A 123 -6.03 -10.87 25.57
N ASP A 124 -5.46 -12.04 25.44
CA ASP A 124 -4.18 -12.37 26.06
C ASP A 124 -3.05 -12.12 25.05
N ILE A 125 -2.26 -11.08 25.31
CA ILE A 125 -1.17 -10.65 24.40
C ILE A 125 -0.13 -11.75 24.22
N SER A 126 0.06 -12.62 25.23
CA SER A 126 1.02 -13.72 25.13
C SER A 126 0.62 -14.80 24.12
N THR A 127 -0.66 -14.82 23.72
CA THR A 127 -1.19 -15.76 22.71
C THR A 127 -1.18 -15.20 21.29
N LEU A 128 -0.90 -13.90 21.13
CA LEU A 128 -0.76 -13.29 19.82
C LEU A 128 0.50 -13.82 19.12
N PRO A 129 0.47 -13.98 17.77
CA PRO A 129 1.62 -14.49 17.04
C PRO A 129 2.87 -13.60 17.23
N ALA A 130 4.00 -14.20 17.56
CA ALA A 130 5.26 -13.49 17.73
C ALA A 130 5.84 -12.99 16.39
N GLU A 131 5.56 -13.70 15.31
CA GLU A 131 5.91 -13.32 13.94
C GLU A 131 4.64 -12.96 13.15
N ILE A 132 4.77 -12.04 12.22
CA ILE A 132 3.67 -11.65 11.33
C ILE A 132 3.47 -12.75 10.27
N ASP A 133 2.37 -13.47 10.37
CA ASP A 133 1.99 -14.57 9.48
C ASP A 133 0.81 -14.27 8.56
N TYR A 134 0.34 -13.01 8.55
CA TYR A 134 -0.70 -12.54 7.65
C TYR A 134 -0.64 -11.03 7.43
N ILE A 135 -1.24 -10.58 6.33
CA ILE A 135 -1.50 -9.17 6.03
C ILE A 135 -3.02 -8.97 6.17
N PRO A 136 -3.50 -8.10 7.06
CA PRO A 136 -4.91 -7.71 7.10
C PRO A 136 -5.20 -6.86 5.86
N VAL A 137 -6.22 -7.26 5.08
CA VAL A 137 -6.55 -6.57 3.83
C VAL A 137 -7.81 -5.73 3.99
N SER A 138 -8.95 -6.35 4.20
CA SER A 138 -10.23 -5.68 4.39
C SER A 138 -11.30 -6.68 4.81
N GLY A 139 -12.29 -6.26 5.62
CA GLY A 139 -13.50 -7.05 5.90
C GLY A 139 -13.24 -8.47 6.46
N GLY A 140 -12.13 -8.69 7.14
CA GLY A 140 -11.70 -10.00 7.62
C GLY A 140 -11.01 -10.87 6.56
N LEU A 141 -10.71 -10.30 5.39
CA LEU A 141 -9.84 -10.91 4.42
C LEU A 141 -8.39 -10.80 4.89
N HIS A 142 -7.73 -11.92 5.02
CA HIS A 142 -6.31 -12.01 5.36
C HIS A 142 -5.55 -12.65 4.21
N PHE A 143 -4.44 -12.05 3.83
CA PHE A 143 -3.45 -12.71 3.01
C PHE A 143 -2.45 -13.41 3.93
N LYS A 144 -2.43 -14.75 3.91
CA LYS A 144 -1.53 -15.54 4.77
C LYS A 144 -0.11 -15.54 4.22
N ILE A 145 0.87 -15.41 5.11
CA ILE A 145 2.30 -15.40 4.81
C ILE A 145 2.89 -16.77 5.17
N ASP A 146 3.58 -17.40 4.23
CA ASP A 146 4.48 -18.51 4.51
C ASP A 146 5.77 -17.98 5.16
N LEU A 147 5.91 -18.24 6.45
CA LEU A 147 7.08 -17.79 7.23
C LEU A 147 8.41 -18.37 6.72
N ASN A 148 8.38 -19.49 5.99
CA ASN A 148 9.56 -20.09 5.34
C ASN A 148 9.85 -19.50 3.95
N ASN A 149 8.92 -18.71 3.40
CA ASN A 149 9.00 -18.17 2.02
C ASN A 149 8.51 -16.73 1.92
N LYS A 150 8.83 -15.88 2.92
CA LYS A 150 8.28 -14.52 3.08
C LYS A 150 8.47 -13.61 1.86
N PHE A 151 9.53 -13.79 1.04
CA PHE A 151 9.98 -12.75 0.11
C PHE A 151 10.32 -13.26 -1.30
N GLU A 152 9.85 -14.42 -1.71
CA GLU A 152 10.12 -15.01 -3.03
C GLU A 152 9.68 -14.09 -4.19
N VAL A 153 8.56 -13.38 -4.02
CA VAL A 153 8.06 -12.44 -5.04
C VAL A 153 9.10 -11.38 -5.41
N PHE A 154 9.82 -10.85 -4.41
CA PHE A 154 10.88 -9.85 -4.66
C PHE A 154 12.03 -10.45 -5.46
N ASP A 155 12.45 -11.67 -5.11
CA ASP A 155 13.52 -12.37 -5.82
C ASP A 155 13.12 -12.68 -7.27
N LEU A 156 11.88 -13.11 -7.50
CA LEU A 156 11.33 -13.39 -8.84
C LEU A 156 11.27 -12.11 -9.70
N ILE A 157 10.82 -11.00 -9.13
CA ILE A 157 10.80 -9.71 -9.83
C ILE A 157 12.23 -9.29 -10.17
N TYR A 158 13.12 -9.25 -9.18
CA TYR A 158 14.50 -8.78 -9.41
C TYR A 158 15.26 -9.63 -10.41
N GLN A 159 15.09 -10.95 -10.42
CA GLN A 159 15.71 -11.84 -11.41
C GLN A 159 15.32 -11.50 -12.86
N LYS A 160 14.11 -10.95 -13.07
CA LYS A 160 13.60 -10.60 -14.40
C LYS A 160 13.91 -9.17 -14.82
N VAL A 161 13.89 -8.23 -13.89
CA VAL A 161 14.01 -6.80 -14.20
C VAL A 161 15.34 -6.19 -13.78
N GLY A 162 16.13 -6.88 -12.91
CA GLY A 162 17.40 -6.37 -12.42
C GLY A 162 17.29 -5.00 -11.78
N ASP A 163 18.20 -4.11 -12.10
CA ASP A 163 18.27 -2.73 -11.60
C ASP A 163 17.54 -1.70 -12.48
N GLU A 164 16.69 -2.15 -13.42
CA GLU A 164 16.03 -1.23 -14.35
C GLU A 164 14.93 -0.41 -13.68
N PHE A 165 14.18 -1.01 -12.73
CA PHE A 165 13.04 -0.40 -12.06
C PHE A 165 13.23 -0.35 -10.56
N SER A 166 12.61 0.66 -9.93
CA SER A 166 12.54 0.71 -8.47
C SER A 166 11.54 -0.33 -7.95
N ILE A 167 11.93 -1.10 -6.95
CA ILE A 167 11.07 -2.10 -6.31
C ILE A 167 10.81 -1.65 -4.88
N HIS A 168 9.53 -1.49 -4.54
CA HIS A 168 9.11 -1.14 -3.19
C HIS A 168 8.31 -2.29 -2.58
N GLY A 169 8.56 -2.55 -1.30
CA GLY A 169 7.72 -3.44 -0.50
C GLY A 169 6.64 -2.68 0.26
N GLU A 170 5.76 -3.42 0.92
CA GLU A 170 4.72 -2.88 1.78
C GLU A 170 4.60 -3.69 3.06
N VAL A 171 4.38 -3.00 4.18
CA VAL A 171 3.93 -3.56 5.45
C VAL A 171 2.70 -2.78 5.94
N THR A 172 1.81 -3.46 6.64
CA THR A 172 0.62 -2.83 7.23
C THR A 172 0.94 -2.31 8.62
N SER A 173 0.34 -1.19 9.01
CA SER A 173 0.60 -0.56 10.30
C SER A 173 0.07 -1.38 11.50
N PRO A 174 0.67 -1.25 12.68
CA PRO A 174 0.16 -1.89 13.90
C PRO A 174 -1.27 -1.48 14.24
N PHE A 175 -1.68 -0.26 13.86
CA PHE A 175 -3.03 0.23 14.08
C PHE A 175 -4.07 -0.58 13.30
N ASP A 176 -3.75 -0.94 12.06
CA ASP A 176 -4.63 -1.79 11.23
C ASP A 176 -4.75 -3.21 11.79
N TYR A 177 -3.69 -3.76 12.39
CA TYR A 177 -3.76 -5.04 13.11
C TYR A 177 -4.66 -4.95 14.36
N LEU A 178 -4.62 -3.84 15.09
CA LEU A 178 -5.55 -3.61 16.21
C LEU A 178 -7.01 -3.58 15.74
N LEU A 179 -7.27 -2.86 14.63
CA LEU A 179 -8.60 -2.78 14.02
C LEU A 179 -9.10 -4.15 13.52
N ASP A 180 -8.21 -4.94 12.92
CA ASP A 180 -8.56 -6.28 12.45
C ASP A 180 -8.81 -7.26 13.61
N LEU A 181 -8.02 -7.18 14.67
CA LEU A 181 -8.11 -8.04 15.85
C LEU A 181 -9.43 -7.85 16.61
N LEU A 182 -9.82 -6.60 16.86
CA LEU A 182 -10.97 -6.26 17.69
C LEU A 182 -12.24 -5.90 16.89
N GLY A 183 -12.12 -5.72 15.57
CA GLY A 183 -13.13 -5.06 14.75
C GLY A 183 -13.09 -3.53 14.96
N TYR A 184 -13.54 -2.77 13.95
CA TYR A 184 -13.40 -1.31 13.93
C TYR A 184 -14.06 -0.62 15.15
N GLU A 185 -15.30 -0.99 15.47
CA GLU A 185 -16.04 -0.38 16.56
C GLU A 185 -15.38 -0.66 17.93
N ASN A 186 -15.12 -1.92 18.25
CA ASN A 186 -14.48 -2.30 19.51
C ASN A 186 -13.07 -1.71 19.63
N ALA A 187 -12.30 -1.69 18.56
CA ALA A 187 -10.96 -1.11 18.57
C ALA A 187 -10.99 0.39 18.88
N LEU A 188 -11.83 1.15 18.18
CA LEU A 188 -11.94 2.60 18.40
C LEU A 188 -12.48 2.95 19.81
N MET A 189 -13.46 2.18 20.31
CA MET A 189 -13.92 2.33 21.69
C MET A 189 -12.82 2.02 22.70
N SER A 190 -12.04 0.98 22.46
CA SER A 190 -10.95 0.55 23.34
C SER A 190 -9.82 1.58 23.49
N LEU A 191 -9.61 2.45 22.48
CA LEU A 191 -8.65 3.56 22.60
C LEU A 191 -9.00 4.50 23.77
N ILE A 192 -10.30 4.61 24.10
CA ILE A 192 -10.81 5.45 25.19
C ILE A 192 -10.92 4.63 26.48
N GLU A 193 -11.47 3.43 26.40
CA GLU A 193 -11.84 2.63 27.57
C GLU A 193 -10.64 1.90 28.19
N ASN A 194 -9.69 1.43 27.37
CA ASN A 194 -8.52 0.68 27.83
C ASN A 194 -7.26 1.05 27.02
N PRO A 195 -6.82 2.33 27.05
CA PRO A 195 -5.70 2.83 26.25
C PRO A 195 -4.38 2.09 26.48
N GLU A 196 -4.12 1.68 27.73
CA GLU A 196 -2.86 1.00 28.07
C GLU A 196 -2.78 -0.40 27.44
N LYS A 197 -3.87 -1.13 27.40
CA LYS A 197 -3.90 -2.44 26.73
C LYS A 197 -3.83 -2.29 25.21
N CYS A 198 -4.45 -1.25 24.63
CA CYS A 198 -4.26 -0.90 23.23
C CYS A 198 -2.77 -0.67 22.91
N LYS A 199 -2.07 0.12 23.72
CA LYS A 199 -0.63 0.39 23.55
C LYS A 199 0.20 -0.87 23.62
N GLN A 200 -0.12 -1.79 24.52
CA GLN A 200 0.59 -3.09 24.62
C GLN A 200 0.38 -3.96 23.36
N ILE A 201 -0.85 -4.02 22.83
CA ILE A 201 -1.17 -4.75 21.61
C ILE A 201 -0.46 -4.11 20.41
N LEU A 202 -0.53 -2.77 20.30
CA LEU A 202 0.17 -2.02 19.25
C LEU A 202 1.68 -2.26 19.30
N GLN A 203 2.29 -2.26 20.49
CA GLN A 203 3.72 -2.54 20.64
C GLN A 203 4.06 -3.98 20.25
N HIS A 204 3.20 -4.95 20.58
CA HIS A 204 3.39 -6.34 20.18
C HIS A 204 3.46 -6.48 18.64
N PHE A 205 2.48 -5.95 17.93
CA PHE A 205 2.49 -5.96 16.46
C PHE A 205 3.65 -5.15 15.88
N THR A 206 4.01 -4.01 16.49
CA THR A 206 5.15 -3.19 16.07
C THR A 206 6.44 -4.00 16.06
N ASN A 207 6.68 -4.82 17.08
CA ASN A 207 7.88 -5.66 17.16
C ASN A 207 7.92 -6.67 15.99
N GLY A 208 6.83 -7.37 15.73
CA GLY A 208 6.72 -8.33 14.63
C GLY A 208 6.88 -7.67 13.26
N ILE A 209 6.19 -6.54 13.04
CA ILE A 209 6.25 -5.79 11.77
C ILE A 209 7.65 -5.18 11.55
N SER A 210 8.30 -4.67 12.59
CA SER A 210 9.67 -4.16 12.49
C SER A 210 10.66 -5.26 12.09
N THR A 211 10.49 -6.47 12.61
CA THR A 211 11.28 -7.64 12.23
C THR A 211 11.04 -7.98 10.76
N LEU A 212 9.77 -8.12 10.35
CA LEU A 212 9.39 -8.42 8.97
C LEU A 212 9.94 -7.38 7.99
N ALA A 213 9.79 -6.09 8.29
CA ALA A 213 10.30 -5.00 7.47
C ALA A 213 11.83 -5.00 7.39
N SER A 214 12.52 -5.29 8.50
CA SER A 214 13.98 -5.40 8.54
C SER A 214 14.49 -6.55 7.67
N GLU A 215 13.84 -7.71 7.72
CA GLU A 215 14.14 -8.86 6.87
C GLU A 215 13.86 -8.57 5.39
N MET A 216 12.76 -7.85 5.09
CA MET A 216 12.41 -7.42 3.74
C MET A 216 13.50 -6.49 3.15
N CYS A 217 14.14 -5.64 3.98
CA CYS A 217 15.23 -4.77 3.56
C CYS A 217 16.46 -5.53 3.05
N ASP A 218 16.63 -6.79 3.39
CA ASP A 218 17.73 -7.63 2.90
C ASP A 218 17.51 -8.08 1.43
N LYS A 219 16.32 -7.81 0.87
CA LYS A 219 16.00 -8.01 -0.54
C LYS A 219 16.43 -6.81 -1.40
N GLN A 220 16.45 -7.02 -2.72
CA GLN A 220 16.80 -5.98 -3.69
C GLN A 220 15.62 -5.02 -3.90
N ILE A 221 15.32 -4.23 -2.86
CA ILE A 221 14.27 -3.20 -2.87
C ILE A 221 14.89 -1.85 -2.53
N ASP A 222 14.19 -0.77 -2.85
CA ASP A 222 14.64 0.60 -2.59
C ASP A 222 13.92 1.24 -1.40
N ALA A 223 12.65 0.87 -1.20
CA ALA A 223 11.81 1.46 -0.17
C ALA A 223 10.78 0.46 0.37
N ILE A 224 10.25 0.77 1.56
CA ILE A 224 9.07 0.10 2.13
C ILE A 224 8.00 1.14 2.43
N LYS A 225 6.79 0.88 1.94
CA LYS A 225 5.57 1.59 2.30
C LYS A 225 5.01 1.02 3.60
N ILE A 226 4.65 1.88 4.54
CA ILE A 226 3.86 1.52 5.71
C ILE A 226 2.43 1.96 5.43
N SER A 227 1.54 0.99 5.25
CA SER A 227 0.13 1.22 4.94
C SER A 227 -0.66 1.39 6.23
N SER A 228 -1.26 2.56 6.40
CA SER A 228 -2.04 2.97 7.56
C SER A 228 -3.34 3.67 7.11
N PRO A 229 -4.17 3.01 6.28
CA PRO A 229 -5.30 3.65 5.61
C PRO A 229 -6.35 4.21 6.57
N PHE A 230 -6.46 3.67 7.78
CA PHE A 230 -7.46 4.06 8.78
C PHE A 230 -6.95 5.07 9.80
N ALA A 231 -5.73 5.59 9.65
CA ALA A 231 -5.16 6.58 10.56
C ALA A 231 -5.50 8.05 10.17
N GLY A 232 -6.44 8.26 9.25
CA GLY A 232 -6.93 9.57 8.82
C GLY A 232 -8.04 10.14 9.71
N ALA A 233 -8.44 11.39 9.45
CA ALA A 233 -9.45 12.12 10.22
C ALA A 233 -10.86 11.51 10.16
N GLY A 234 -11.12 10.61 9.21
CA GLY A 234 -12.37 9.85 9.16
C GLY A 234 -12.52 8.83 10.31
N PHE A 235 -11.44 8.47 11.00
CA PHE A 235 -11.43 7.45 12.06
C PHE A 235 -10.93 7.99 13.39
N ILE A 236 -9.83 8.73 13.41
CA ILE A 236 -9.20 9.21 14.65
C ILE A 236 -8.79 10.68 14.54
N SER A 237 -8.75 11.36 15.68
CA SER A 237 -8.25 12.74 15.80
C SER A 237 -6.71 12.79 15.66
N PRO A 238 -6.11 13.98 15.43
CA PRO A 238 -4.66 14.16 15.49
C PRO A 238 -4.03 13.76 16.82
N GLU A 239 -4.74 13.97 17.93
CA GLU A 239 -4.29 13.57 19.28
C GLU A 239 -4.19 12.04 19.39
N PHE A 240 -5.19 11.32 18.88
CA PHE A 240 -5.16 9.85 18.85
C PHE A 240 -4.12 9.33 17.86
N TYR A 241 -3.93 9.99 16.71
CA TYR A 241 -2.82 9.67 15.82
C TYR A 241 -1.48 9.78 16.56
N LYS A 242 -1.27 10.88 17.27
CA LYS A 242 -0.05 11.13 18.04
C LYS A 242 0.19 10.10 19.14
N GLU A 243 -0.88 9.61 19.77
CA GLU A 243 -0.78 8.66 20.88
C GLU A 243 -0.72 7.19 20.45
N PHE A 244 -1.53 6.79 19.45
CA PHE A 244 -1.75 5.38 19.12
C PHE A 244 -1.19 4.96 17.74
N VAL A 245 -0.67 5.88 16.93
CA VAL A 245 -0.13 5.56 15.61
C VAL A 245 1.33 5.99 15.49
N LEU A 246 1.60 7.27 15.68
CA LEU A 246 2.92 7.88 15.49
C LEU A 246 4.08 7.12 16.20
N PRO A 247 4.01 6.74 17.50
CA PRO A 247 5.13 6.09 18.19
C PRO A 247 5.49 4.73 17.62
N TYR A 248 4.53 4.03 17.05
CA TYR A 248 4.66 2.68 16.50
C TYR A 248 5.17 2.71 15.08
N GLU A 249 4.63 3.59 14.24
CA GLU A 249 5.17 3.85 12.89
C GLU A 249 6.63 4.32 12.94
N SER A 250 6.98 5.18 13.91
CA SER A 250 8.35 5.66 14.10
C SER A 250 9.35 4.54 14.35
N GLN A 251 8.97 3.50 15.09
CA GLN A 251 9.84 2.35 15.34
C GLN A 251 10.08 1.54 14.06
N ILE A 252 9.03 1.28 13.27
CA ILE A 252 9.13 0.57 12.00
C ILE A 252 9.97 1.36 11.00
N ILE A 253 9.73 2.68 10.89
CA ILE A 253 10.52 3.59 10.04
C ILE A 253 11.99 3.54 10.43
N SER A 254 12.30 3.58 11.73
CA SER A 254 13.67 3.49 12.25
C SER A 254 14.32 2.17 11.86
N ALA A 255 13.61 1.04 11.98
CA ALA A 255 14.11 -0.27 11.57
C ALA A 255 14.46 -0.31 10.08
N ILE A 256 13.57 0.18 9.20
CA ILE A 256 13.79 0.25 7.74
C ILE A 256 14.99 1.15 7.42
N LYS A 257 15.04 2.36 7.99
CA LYS A 257 16.10 3.33 7.72
C LYS A 257 17.46 2.87 8.22
N SER A 258 17.52 2.12 9.32
CA SER A 258 18.76 1.53 9.81
C SER A 258 19.41 0.54 8.82
N LYS A 259 18.62 -0.03 7.92
CA LYS A 259 19.05 -0.88 6.80
C LYS A 259 19.39 -0.10 5.53
N GLY A 260 19.36 1.24 5.57
CA GLY A 260 19.66 2.11 4.41
C GLY A 260 18.57 2.16 3.36
N LYS A 261 17.33 1.78 3.69
CA LYS A 261 16.17 1.85 2.78
C LYS A 261 15.30 3.06 3.10
N PHE A 262 14.53 3.53 2.11
CA PHE A 262 13.53 4.55 2.33
C PHE A 262 12.28 3.94 2.98
N ALA A 263 11.69 4.68 3.93
CA ALA A 263 10.39 4.36 4.51
C ALA A 263 9.41 5.48 4.20
N TYR A 264 8.19 5.17 3.73
CA TYR A 264 7.18 6.17 3.50
C TYR A 264 5.80 5.72 3.99
N LEU A 265 5.01 6.69 4.46
CA LEU A 265 3.70 6.46 5.04
C LEU A 265 2.60 6.63 3.99
N HIS A 266 1.61 5.77 4.04
CA HIS A 266 0.39 5.86 3.27
C HIS A 266 -0.82 5.92 4.21
N THR A 267 -1.60 6.98 4.11
CA THR A 267 -2.85 7.14 4.86
C THR A 267 -3.90 7.74 3.94
N CYS A 268 -5.07 7.12 3.87
CA CYS A 268 -6.18 7.54 3.01
C CYS A 268 -7.02 8.65 3.63
N GLY A 269 -7.73 9.38 2.78
CA GLY A 269 -8.72 10.37 3.18
C GLY A 269 -8.14 11.68 3.68
N ALA A 270 -8.82 12.30 4.64
CA ALA A 270 -8.44 13.59 5.19
C ALA A 270 -7.27 13.44 6.17
N ILE A 271 -6.12 14.03 5.82
CA ILE A 271 -4.88 13.99 6.62
C ILE A 271 -4.20 15.36 6.73
N ASN A 272 -4.84 16.41 6.23
CA ASN A 272 -4.23 17.75 6.20
C ASN A 272 -3.91 18.29 7.61
N ASP A 273 -4.65 17.87 8.61
CA ASP A 273 -4.50 18.25 10.02
C ASP A 273 -3.33 17.56 10.74
N ARG A 274 -2.73 16.53 10.13
CA ARG A 274 -1.68 15.70 10.75
C ARG A 274 -0.40 15.55 9.92
N LEU A 275 -0.24 16.27 8.81
CA LEU A 275 0.95 16.17 7.95
C LEU A 275 2.25 16.39 8.72
N GLU A 276 2.28 17.36 9.65
CA GLU A 276 3.45 17.64 10.49
C GLU A 276 3.72 16.50 11.49
N LEU A 277 2.69 15.89 12.07
CA LEU A 277 2.84 14.72 12.95
C LEU A 277 3.39 13.53 12.17
N MET A 278 2.94 13.33 10.92
CA MET A 278 3.48 12.26 10.07
C MET A 278 4.98 12.45 9.81
N ILE A 279 5.46 13.68 9.65
CA ILE A 279 6.91 13.97 9.52
C ILE A 279 7.66 13.67 10.84
N GLU A 280 7.06 13.95 11.99
CA GLU A 280 7.67 13.65 13.29
C GLU A 280 8.00 12.17 13.46
N SER A 281 7.34 11.26 12.72
CA SER A 281 7.69 9.84 12.71
C SER A 281 9.08 9.54 12.18
N GLY A 282 9.72 10.51 11.49
CA GLY A 282 11.01 10.33 10.82
C GLY A 282 10.90 9.67 9.45
N THR A 283 9.71 9.61 8.88
CA THR A 283 9.46 9.05 7.52
C THR A 283 10.29 9.76 6.46
N SER A 284 10.64 9.04 5.38
CA SER A 284 11.31 9.61 4.22
C SER A 284 10.35 10.24 3.22
N GLY A 285 9.10 9.81 3.22
CA GLY A 285 8.09 10.26 2.26
C GLY A 285 6.68 10.08 2.75
N LEU A 286 5.74 10.77 2.08
CA LEU A 286 4.30 10.59 2.26
C LEU A 286 3.67 10.18 0.92
N GLU A 287 2.83 9.18 0.98
CA GLU A 287 2.01 8.73 -0.15
C GLU A 287 0.53 9.01 0.14
N CYS A 288 -0.28 9.02 -0.88
CA CYS A 288 -1.69 9.34 -0.89
C CYS A 288 -1.94 10.84 -1.00
N LEU A 289 -2.14 11.56 0.09
CA LEU A 289 -2.48 12.99 0.11
C LEU A 289 -3.76 13.27 -0.69
N ASP A 290 -4.84 12.54 -0.38
CA ASP A 290 -6.11 12.63 -1.09
C ASP A 290 -6.59 14.08 -1.21
N PRO A 291 -6.83 14.57 -2.44
CA PRO A 291 -7.43 15.87 -2.66
C PRO A 291 -8.94 15.83 -2.39
N ARG A 292 -9.58 16.99 -2.34
CA ARG A 292 -11.05 17.05 -2.28
C ARG A 292 -11.69 16.46 -3.52
N PRO A 293 -12.82 15.73 -3.40
CA PRO A 293 -13.64 15.53 -2.22
C PRO A 293 -13.28 14.31 -1.36
N LEU A 294 -12.34 13.45 -1.79
CA LEU A 294 -12.01 12.20 -1.09
C LEU A 294 -11.22 12.45 0.19
N GLY A 295 -10.38 13.47 0.19
CA GLY A 295 -9.64 13.95 1.34
C GLY A 295 -9.73 15.46 1.45
N ASP A 296 -8.67 16.09 1.97
CA ASP A 296 -8.62 17.53 2.21
C ASP A 296 -7.24 18.17 1.92
N VAL A 297 -6.32 17.43 1.28
CA VAL A 297 -4.96 17.90 1.04
C VAL A 297 -4.88 18.70 -0.26
N ASP A 298 -4.42 19.95 -0.17
CA ASP A 298 -3.94 20.74 -1.29
C ASP A 298 -2.45 20.46 -1.52
N LEU A 299 -2.07 20.02 -2.72
CA LEU A 299 -0.69 19.64 -3.02
C LEU A 299 0.29 20.82 -2.91
N ALA A 300 -0.11 22.01 -3.30
CA ALA A 300 0.75 23.20 -3.23
C ALA A 300 1.00 23.59 -1.77
N ASP A 301 -0.04 23.54 -0.94
CA ASP A 301 0.08 23.77 0.49
C ASP A 301 0.94 22.69 1.16
N ALA A 302 0.70 21.42 0.84
CA ALA A 302 1.51 20.33 1.35
C ALA A 302 3.00 20.49 0.98
N LYS A 303 3.31 20.77 -0.28
CA LYS A 303 4.70 21.04 -0.74
C LYS A 303 5.33 22.21 0.03
N ARG A 304 4.58 23.26 0.30
CA ARG A 304 5.06 24.43 1.07
C ARG A 304 5.34 24.08 2.53
N ARG A 305 4.45 23.31 3.19
CA ARG A 305 4.54 22.91 4.62
C ARG A 305 5.62 21.85 4.86
N LEU A 306 5.66 20.85 3.99
CA LEU A 306 6.56 19.70 4.10
C LEU A 306 7.99 20.06 3.67
N GLY A 307 8.14 20.98 2.71
CA GLY A 307 9.43 21.46 2.23
C GLY A 307 10.30 20.33 1.68
N PHE A 308 11.57 20.28 2.10
CA PHE A 308 12.54 19.24 1.76
C PHE A 308 12.64 18.12 2.81
N LYS A 309 11.68 18.02 3.72
CA LYS A 309 11.74 17.04 4.82
C LYS A 309 11.35 15.64 4.38
N VAL A 310 10.37 15.54 3.50
CA VAL A 310 9.82 14.27 3.00
C VAL A 310 9.50 14.40 1.52
N PHE A 311 9.78 13.35 0.73
CA PHE A 311 9.27 13.31 -0.63
C PHE A 311 7.76 13.05 -0.64
N ILE A 312 7.09 13.49 -1.71
CA ILE A 312 5.66 13.25 -1.92
C ILE A 312 5.49 12.27 -3.08
N LYS A 313 4.71 11.23 -2.87
CA LYS A 313 4.24 10.29 -3.90
C LYS A 313 2.71 10.41 -3.98
N GLY A 314 2.20 11.08 -5.01
CA GLY A 314 0.77 11.39 -5.15
C GLY A 314 0.54 12.40 -6.27
N ASN A 315 -0.57 13.12 -6.32
CA ASN A 315 -1.81 12.90 -5.56
C ASN A 315 -3.02 12.98 -6.50
N ILE A 316 -2.92 12.25 -7.63
CA ILE A 316 -4.01 12.19 -8.61
C ILE A 316 -5.23 11.53 -7.96
N ASP A 317 -6.40 12.18 -8.03
CA ASP A 317 -7.66 11.57 -7.63
C ASP A 317 -7.98 10.37 -8.54
N SER A 318 -7.91 9.16 -7.97
CA SER A 318 -8.11 7.92 -8.74
C SER A 318 -9.56 7.73 -9.21
N VAL A 319 -10.50 8.39 -8.56
CA VAL A 319 -11.95 8.28 -8.84
C VAL A 319 -12.41 9.43 -9.74
N ASN A 320 -12.33 10.66 -9.27
CA ASN A 320 -12.89 11.79 -10.02
C ASN A 320 -12.06 12.16 -11.24
N THR A 321 -10.72 12.08 -11.16
CA THR A 321 -9.84 12.35 -12.29
C THR A 321 -9.71 11.13 -13.22
N LEU A 322 -9.35 9.94 -12.68
CA LEU A 322 -9.01 8.81 -13.55
C LEU A 322 -10.21 7.95 -13.96
N LEU A 323 -11.13 7.63 -13.03
CA LEU A 323 -12.26 6.76 -13.32
C LEU A 323 -13.36 7.48 -14.08
N PHE A 324 -13.77 8.66 -13.62
CA PHE A 324 -14.86 9.43 -14.21
C PHE A 324 -14.41 10.54 -15.16
N GLY A 325 -13.11 10.85 -15.15
CA GLY A 325 -12.53 11.87 -16.01
C GLY A 325 -12.44 11.46 -17.47
N SER A 326 -12.69 12.40 -18.37
CA SER A 326 -12.35 12.25 -19.79
C SER A 326 -10.84 12.36 -19.99
N PRO A 327 -10.25 11.80 -21.07
CA PRO A 327 -8.83 12.00 -21.36
C PRO A 327 -8.40 13.47 -21.35
N LYS A 328 -9.27 14.39 -21.76
CA LYS A 328 -8.99 15.82 -21.74
C LYS A 328 -8.91 16.40 -20.34
N SER A 329 -9.82 16.02 -19.43
CA SER A 329 -9.76 16.46 -18.03
C SER A 329 -8.56 15.86 -17.31
N VAL A 330 -8.28 14.56 -17.53
CA VAL A 330 -7.07 13.91 -16.99
C VAL A 330 -5.80 14.67 -17.37
N ILE A 331 -5.67 15.07 -18.64
CA ILE A 331 -4.50 15.84 -19.12
C ILE A 331 -4.36 17.16 -18.35
N VAL A 332 -5.45 17.91 -18.15
CA VAL A 332 -5.41 19.20 -17.45
C VAL A 332 -5.00 19.01 -15.99
N ASP A 333 -5.68 18.10 -15.27
CA ASP A 333 -5.44 17.88 -13.85
C ASP A 333 -4.02 17.37 -13.59
N VAL A 334 -3.55 16.42 -14.42
CA VAL A 334 -2.20 15.85 -14.25
C VAL A 334 -1.09 16.85 -14.59
N ILE A 335 -1.29 17.73 -15.57
CA ILE A 335 -0.32 18.82 -15.87
C ILE A 335 -0.19 19.75 -14.66
N ASP A 336 -1.29 20.12 -14.02
CA ASP A 336 -1.28 20.96 -12.82
C ASP A 336 -0.53 20.26 -11.67
N ILE A 337 -0.84 18.98 -11.41
CA ILE A 337 -0.17 18.17 -10.38
C ILE A 337 1.35 18.09 -10.66
N ILE A 338 1.75 17.82 -11.90
CA ILE A 338 3.17 17.79 -12.30
C ILE A 338 3.83 19.14 -12.07
N SER A 339 3.18 20.23 -12.45
CA SER A 339 3.71 21.58 -12.33
C SER A 339 3.96 21.98 -10.88
N ILE A 340 3.03 21.64 -10.00
CA ILE A 340 3.16 21.87 -8.56
C ILE A 340 4.19 20.91 -7.95
N GLY A 341 4.03 19.61 -8.21
CA GLY A 341 4.80 18.55 -7.57
C GLY A 341 6.30 18.61 -7.87
N LYS A 342 6.71 18.92 -9.11
CA LYS A 342 8.13 19.00 -9.50
C LYS A 342 8.89 20.15 -8.85
N THR A 343 8.17 21.18 -8.38
CA THR A 343 8.81 22.35 -7.76
C THR A 343 9.68 21.92 -6.58
N ASN A 344 10.96 22.27 -6.62
CA ASN A 344 11.96 21.92 -5.61
C ASN A 344 12.25 20.41 -5.47
N GLY A 345 11.95 19.58 -6.45
CA GLY A 345 12.23 18.14 -6.40
C GLY A 345 11.38 17.36 -5.38
N GLY A 346 11.83 16.15 -5.05
CA GLY A 346 11.15 15.34 -4.02
C GLY A 346 9.73 14.92 -4.38
N PHE A 347 9.47 14.58 -5.66
CA PHE A 347 8.13 14.28 -6.13
C PHE A 347 8.11 13.05 -7.05
N ILE A 348 7.18 12.15 -6.78
CA ILE A 348 6.84 10.99 -7.61
C ILE A 348 5.36 11.12 -7.98
N LEU A 349 5.05 11.20 -9.26
CA LEU A 349 3.66 11.23 -9.72
C LEU A 349 3.00 9.88 -9.45
N SER A 350 1.93 9.90 -8.71
CA SER A 350 1.13 8.72 -8.35
C SER A 350 -0.33 9.13 -8.21
N THR A 351 -1.20 8.15 -8.13
CA THR A 351 -2.54 8.37 -7.59
C THR A 351 -2.49 8.63 -6.09
N ALA A 352 -3.46 9.33 -5.58
CA ALA A 352 -3.60 9.56 -4.14
C ALA A 352 -3.85 8.24 -3.39
N CYS A 353 -4.76 7.42 -3.86
CA CYS A 353 -4.95 6.06 -3.37
C CYS A 353 -4.70 5.07 -4.52
N SER A 354 -5.02 3.78 -4.36
CA SER A 354 -4.92 2.78 -5.42
C SER A 354 -5.71 3.21 -6.67
N ILE A 355 -5.18 2.91 -7.86
CA ILE A 355 -5.97 3.00 -9.08
C ILE A 355 -7.21 2.12 -8.88
N ALA A 356 -8.40 2.75 -8.95
CA ALA A 356 -9.66 2.07 -8.69
C ALA A 356 -9.94 1.00 -9.76
N PRO A 357 -10.69 -0.07 -9.42
CA PRO A 357 -11.24 -0.96 -10.44
C PRO A 357 -11.99 -0.16 -11.51
N LYS A 358 -11.98 -0.64 -12.74
CA LYS A 358 -12.67 -0.02 -13.90
C LYS A 358 -12.11 1.33 -14.38
N VAL A 359 -11.02 1.84 -13.81
CA VAL A 359 -10.31 2.99 -14.41
C VAL A 359 -9.89 2.63 -15.82
N PRO A 360 -10.24 3.44 -16.85
CA PRO A 360 -9.83 3.19 -18.22
C PRO A 360 -8.31 3.16 -18.37
N SER A 361 -7.79 2.10 -18.96
CA SER A 361 -6.34 1.90 -19.15
C SER A 361 -5.69 3.05 -19.95
N GLU A 362 -6.44 3.65 -20.88
CA GLU A 362 -6.01 4.80 -21.65
C GLU A 362 -5.75 6.03 -20.78
N ASN A 363 -6.53 6.27 -19.73
CA ASN A 363 -6.32 7.38 -18.81
C ASN A 363 -5.01 7.21 -18.01
N ILE A 364 -4.66 5.98 -17.66
CA ILE A 364 -3.40 5.69 -16.95
C ILE A 364 -2.19 5.83 -17.88
N LYS A 365 -2.31 5.36 -19.14
CA LYS A 365 -1.25 5.49 -20.13
C LYS A 365 -0.84 6.94 -20.43
N LEU A 366 -1.77 7.88 -20.30
CA LEU A 366 -1.48 9.30 -20.44
C LEU A 366 -0.41 9.80 -19.45
N LEU A 367 -0.32 9.20 -18.25
CA LEU A 367 0.59 9.67 -17.20
C LEU A 367 2.05 9.67 -17.67
N LYS A 368 2.47 8.62 -18.39
CA LYS A 368 3.82 8.50 -18.93
C LYS A 368 4.10 9.61 -19.95
N ASP A 369 3.19 9.84 -20.89
CA ASP A 369 3.36 10.85 -21.94
C ASP A 369 3.39 12.27 -21.34
N LEU A 370 2.59 12.50 -20.31
CA LEU A 370 2.52 13.79 -19.63
C LEU A 370 3.80 14.12 -18.86
N VAL A 371 4.40 13.16 -18.14
CA VAL A 371 5.69 13.42 -17.47
C VAL A 371 6.84 13.56 -18.44
N GLU A 372 6.84 12.87 -19.58
CA GLU A 372 7.84 13.08 -20.64
C GLU A 372 7.79 14.49 -21.21
N LYS A 373 6.59 15.04 -21.35
CA LYS A 373 6.38 16.36 -21.99
C LYS A 373 6.49 17.52 -20.99
N PHE A 374 5.95 17.36 -19.79
CA PHE A 374 5.79 18.44 -18.81
C PHE A 374 6.57 18.24 -17.52
N GLY A 375 7.05 17.01 -17.26
CA GLY A 375 7.74 16.65 -16.03
C GLY A 375 9.25 16.85 -16.03
N ARG A 376 9.84 17.37 -17.09
CA ARG A 376 11.29 17.64 -17.15
C ARG A 376 11.66 18.76 -16.18
N TYR A 377 12.81 18.60 -15.53
CA TYR A 377 13.38 19.57 -14.61
C TYR A 377 14.23 20.58 -15.33
#